data_ba44571b5baf0331c586ddbe61c18f16
#
_entry.id   ba44571b5baf0331c586ddbe61c18f16
#
_cell.length_a   1.000
_cell.length_b   1.000
_cell.length_c   1.000
_cell.angle_alpha   90.00
_cell.angle_beta   90.00
_cell.angle_gamma   90.00
#
_symmetry.space_group_name_H-M   'P 1'
#
loop_
_entity.id
_entity.type
_entity.pdbx_description
1 polymer ?
#
loop_
_entity_poly.entity_id
_entity_poly.type
_entity_poly.pdbx_seq_one_letter_code
_entity_poly.pdbx_strand_id
1 'polypeptide(L)'
;MFGLFVQRHAEAAALYNNISVVYVHPDDNIHDKYEFVNDISCRDAIHRVSTIRIYYKKSKSKIINLYRFFRANKLAIKRLPKPDIIHVHVLTRLGLIAWWQKIVHGTPYIITEHWSRYLPGNDFSGFLRKWLTKMVVKNASAVTTVTDILAQAMQNHGLQNNNYIIVPNVVNINMFKPIEHHNSIPKIVHVSCFENKSKNITGLIDALCILENKNIDYQCVFIGDGIDFEMVKDYSKKLKHQGNIRFTGVLEGQDLVDELATGDFMVLSSNYETQGVVLLEAFACGLPVVSTNVGGIPEIVNESNGILVPPQDPEKLADAMQTMLQTYQNYNANTLRNSIIKKFSNESVGKLLNDIYKNL
;
A
#
# COMPACT_ATOMS: atom_id res chain seq x y z
N MET A 1 2.44 8.24 -6.83
CA MET A 1 1.99 7.17 -7.77
C MET A 1 0.75 6.49 -7.19
N PHE A 2 -0.43 6.78 -7.77
CA PHE A 2 -1.68 6.17 -7.31
C PHE A 2 -1.83 4.77 -7.94
N GLY A 3 -1.99 3.73 -7.12
CA GLY A 3 -2.34 2.39 -7.58
C GLY A 3 -1.18 1.40 -7.77
N LEU A 4 0.01 1.65 -7.24
CA LEU A 4 1.15 0.72 -7.34
C LEU A 4 0.80 -0.69 -6.81
N PHE A 5 0.02 -0.78 -5.74
CA PHE A 5 -0.46 -2.06 -5.18
C PHE A 5 -1.38 -2.81 -6.17
N VAL A 6 -2.23 -2.09 -6.94
CA VAL A 6 -3.07 -2.72 -7.97
C VAL A 6 -2.21 -3.23 -9.12
N GLN A 7 -1.23 -2.44 -9.56
CA GLN A 7 -0.29 -2.85 -10.59
C GLN A 7 0.47 -4.12 -10.17
N ARG A 8 1.04 -4.15 -8.96
CA ARG A 8 1.77 -5.32 -8.44
C ARG A 8 0.89 -6.57 -8.34
N HIS A 9 -0.39 -6.43 -7.94
CA HIS A 9 -1.34 -7.55 -7.96
C HIS A 9 -1.64 -8.03 -9.38
N ALA A 10 -1.81 -7.11 -10.33
CA ALA A 10 -2.05 -7.46 -11.74
C ALA A 10 -0.84 -8.18 -12.35
N GLU A 11 0.37 -7.71 -12.07
CA GLU A 11 1.63 -8.34 -12.50
C GLU A 11 1.79 -9.74 -11.89
N ALA A 12 1.50 -9.89 -10.59
CA ALA A 12 1.52 -11.19 -9.93
C ALA A 12 0.50 -12.17 -10.52
N ALA A 13 -0.73 -11.72 -10.74
CA ALA A 13 -1.78 -12.53 -11.36
C ALA A 13 -1.43 -12.91 -12.81
N ALA A 14 -0.73 -12.05 -13.54
CA ALA A 14 -0.32 -12.26 -14.93
C ALA A 14 0.72 -13.38 -15.10
N LEU A 15 1.38 -13.81 -14.04
CA LEU A 15 2.26 -15.00 -14.08
C LEU A 15 1.50 -16.28 -14.45
N TYR A 16 0.20 -16.33 -14.15
CA TYR A 16 -0.64 -17.53 -14.30
C TYR A 16 -1.88 -17.30 -15.16
N ASN A 17 -2.23 -16.06 -15.48
CA ASN A 17 -3.50 -15.71 -16.12
C ASN A 17 -3.28 -14.63 -17.22
N ASN A 18 -4.20 -14.54 -18.16
CA ASN A 18 -4.26 -13.42 -19.11
C ASN A 18 -4.97 -12.24 -18.43
N ILE A 19 -4.25 -11.18 -18.13
CA ILE A 19 -4.75 -10.03 -17.39
C ILE A 19 -4.93 -8.82 -18.31
N SER A 20 -6.10 -8.21 -18.25
CA SER A 20 -6.37 -6.89 -18.82
C SER A 20 -6.77 -5.92 -17.73
N VAL A 21 -6.09 -4.79 -17.63
CA VAL A 21 -6.38 -3.74 -16.63
C VAL A 21 -7.16 -2.61 -17.29
N VAL A 22 -8.23 -2.18 -16.63
CA VAL A 22 -8.97 -0.97 -16.98
C VAL A 22 -8.74 0.09 -15.91
N TYR A 23 -8.19 1.24 -16.31
CA TYR A 23 -7.96 2.38 -15.45
C TYR A 23 -8.73 3.59 -15.99
N VAL A 24 -9.61 4.17 -15.15
CA VAL A 24 -10.42 5.33 -15.51
C VAL A 24 -10.16 6.46 -14.53
N HIS A 25 -9.72 7.60 -15.06
CA HIS A 25 -9.39 8.78 -14.24
C HIS A 25 -9.95 10.08 -14.84
N PRO A 26 -10.42 11.05 -14.00
CA PRO A 26 -10.75 12.39 -14.49
C PRO A 26 -9.46 13.16 -14.78
N ASP A 27 -9.44 13.89 -15.91
CA ASP A 27 -8.37 14.80 -16.25
C ASP A 27 -8.95 16.11 -16.79
N ASP A 28 -8.42 17.24 -16.34
CA ASP A 28 -8.86 18.56 -16.76
C ASP A 28 -8.15 19.02 -18.07
N ASN A 29 -7.02 18.40 -18.41
CA ASN A 29 -6.15 18.81 -19.52
C ASN A 29 -6.51 18.16 -20.86
N ILE A 30 -7.41 17.16 -20.87
CA ILE A 30 -7.82 16.52 -22.13
C ILE A 30 -8.73 17.43 -22.96
N HIS A 31 -8.53 17.42 -24.28
CA HIS A 31 -9.34 18.21 -25.22
C HIS A 31 -10.70 17.55 -25.44
N ASP A 32 -10.73 16.27 -25.64
CA ASP A 32 -11.95 15.52 -25.90
C ASP A 32 -12.70 15.13 -24.62
N LYS A 33 -13.95 14.72 -24.76
CA LYS A 33 -14.76 14.25 -23.64
C LYS A 33 -14.19 12.97 -22.99
N TYR A 34 -13.53 12.13 -23.81
CA TYR A 34 -12.83 10.91 -23.40
C TYR A 34 -11.57 10.77 -24.26
N GLU A 35 -10.47 10.48 -23.60
CA GLU A 35 -9.19 10.17 -24.24
C GLU A 35 -8.74 8.76 -23.84
N PHE A 36 -8.30 7.99 -24.83
CA PHE A 36 -7.82 6.61 -24.63
C PHE A 36 -6.32 6.59 -24.80
N VAL A 37 -5.63 6.10 -23.78
CA VAL A 37 -4.22 5.79 -23.84
C VAL A 37 -4.09 4.29 -23.69
N ASN A 38 -3.72 3.62 -24.78
CA ASN A 38 -3.36 2.21 -24.73
C ASN A 38 -1.91 2.12 -24.27
N ASP A 39 -1.73 1.77 -23.04
CA ASP A 39 -0.41 1.48 -22.52
C ASP A 39 -0.07 0.02 -22.86
N ILE A 40 0.53 -0.18 -24.03
CA ILE A 40 1.19 -1.44 -24.39
C ILE A 40 2.61 -1.45 -23.82
N SER A 41 2.93 -0.54 -22.94
CA SER A 41 4.18 -0.57 -22.20
C SER A 41 4.14 -1.73 -21.19
N CYS A 42 4.14 -2.94 -21.71
CA CYS A 42 4.82 -4.03 -21.06
C CYS A 42 6.27 -3.58 -20.92
N ARG A 43 6.61 -2.92 -19.80
CA ARG A 43 8.02 -2.62 -19.49
C ARG A 43 8.85 -3.90 -19.38
N ASP A 44 8.17 -5.04 -19.27
CA ASP A 44 8.80 -6.35 -19.31
C ASP A 44 8.00 -7.26 -20.23
N ALA A 45 8.64 -7.77 -21.26
CA ALA A 45 8.11 -8.80 -22.16
C ALA A 45 7.70 -10.11 -21.43
N ILE A 46 7.91 -10.17 -20.13
CA ILE A 46 7.62 -11.29 -19.23
C ILE A 46 6.22 -11.20 -18.64
N HIS A 47 5.67 -10.00 -18.43
CA HIS A 47 4.37 -9.79 -17.78
C HIS A 47 3.33 -9.32 -18.79
N ARG A 48 2.45 -10.22 -19.22
CA ARG A 48 1.40 -9.98 -20.24
C ARG A 48 0.21 -9.20 -19.66
N VAL A 49 0.44 -8.01 -19.14
CA VAL A 49 -0.63 -7.12 -18.66
C VAL A 49 -0.96 -6.08 -19.73
N SER A 50 -2.14 -6.18 -20.32
CA SER A 50 -2.66 -5.14 -21.23
C SER A 50 -3.42 -4.10 -20.40
N THR A 51 -3.01 -2.84 -20.44
CA THR A 51 -3.66 -1.76 -19.71
C THR A 51 -4.35 -0.78 -20.66
N ILE A 52 -5.66 -0.61 -20.50
CA ILE A 52 -6.45 0.45 -21.14
C ILE A 52 -6.64 1.57 -20.12
N ARG A 53 -6.05 2.74 -20.39
CA ARG A 53 -6.30 3.95 -19.61
C ARG A 53 -7.31 4.82 -20.35
N ILE A 54 -8.34 5.27 -19.63
CA ILE A 54 -9.31 6.23 -20.15
C ILE A 54 -9.35 7.43 -19.24
N TYR A 55 -9.06 8.56 -19.82
CA TYR A 55 -9.24 9.85 -19.17
C TYR A 55 -10.58 10.44 -19.60
N TYR A 56 -11.34 11.01 -18.66
CA TYR A 56 -12.56 11.75 -18.97
C TYR A 56 -12.44 13.18 -18.46
N LYS A 57 -12.92 14.12 -19.27
CA LYS A 57 -12.89 15.56 -18.94
C LYS A 57 -13.70 15.81 -17.67
N LYS A 58 -13.07 16.39 -16.64
CA LYS A 58 -13.72 16.71 -15.38
C LYS A 58 -14.77 17.79 -15.57
N SER A 59 -15.83 17.75 -14.75
CA SER A 59 -16.91 18.74 -14.71
C SER A 59 -17.07 19.25 -13.29
N LYS A 60 -17.57 20.49 -13.14
CA LYS A 60 -17.96 21.02 -11.83
C LYS A 60 -19.10 20.21 -11.17
N SER A 61 -19.95 19.56 -11.99
CA SER A 61 -21.05 18.73 -11.50
C SER A 61 -20.60 17.33 -11.10
N LYS A 62 -20.86 16.93 -9.85
CA LYS A 62 -20.59 15.58 -9.34
C LYS A 62 -21.39 14.50 -10.12
N ILE A 63 -22.63 14.81 -10.54
CA ILE A 63 -23.50 13.90 -11.28
C ILE A 63 -22.92 13.64 -12.68
N ILE A 64 -22.46 14.70 -13.37
CA ILE A 64 -21.85 14.55 -14.69
C ILE A 64 -20.55 13.74 -14.60
N ASN A 65 -19.74 13.95 -13.57
CA ASN A 65 -18.52 13.18 -13.36
C ASN A 65 -18.83 11.69 -13.08
N LEU A 66 -19.88 11.42 -12.32
CA LEU A 66 -20.33 10.06 -12.08
C LEU A 66 -20.79 9.37 -13.37
N TYR A 67 -21.62 10.07 -14.18
CA TYR A 67 -22.05 9.56 -15.49
C TYR A 67 -20.86 9.31 -16.42
N ARG A 68 -19.91 10.27 -16.51
CA ARG A 68 -18.71 10.13 -17.35
C ARG A 68 -17.84 8.95 -16.90
N PHE A 69 -17.69 8.75 -15.59
CA PHE A 69 -16.96 7.61 -15.03
C PHE A 69 -17.57 6.27 -15.45
N PHE A 70 -18.89 6.08 -15.28
CA PHE A 70 -19.56 4.85 -15.69
C PHE A 70 -19.49 4.63 -17.19
N ARG A 71 -19.66 5.70 -17.99
CA ARG A 71 -19.58 5.62 -19.44
C ARG A 71 -18.16 5.27 -19.91
N ALA A 72 -17.12 5.86 -19.32
CA ALA A 72 -15.73 5.56 -19.63
C ALA A 72 -15.42 4.06 -19.37
N ASN A 73 -15.82 3.54 -18.21
CA ASN A 73 -15.65 2.11 -17.90
C ASN A 73 -16.41 1.23 -18.93
N LYS A 74 -17.63 1.57 -19.29
CA LYS A 74 -18.39 0.83 -20.32
C LYS A 74 -17.68 0.85 -21.67
N LEU A 75 -17.08 1.97 -22.05
CA LEU A 75 -16.30 2.09 -23.29
C LEU A 75 -15.03 1.25 -23.26
N ALA A 76 -14.33 1.19 -22.11
CA ALA A 76 -13.15 0.34 -21.93
C ALA A 76 -13.50 -1.14 -22.03
N ILE A 77 -14.51 -1.58 -21.28
CA ILE A 77 -14.95 -2.98 -21.23
C ILE A 77 -15.35 -3.48 -22.64
N LYS A 78 -15.98 -2.63 -23.45
CA LYS A 78 -16.37 -2.99 -24.84
C LYS A 78 -15.18 -3.23 -25.76
N ARG A 79 -13.98 -2.73 -25.44
CA ARG A 79 -12.74 -2.92 -26.22
C ARG A 79 -11.98 -4.17 -25.83
N LEU A 80 -12.37 -4.80 -24.75
CA LEU A 80 -11.76 -6.03 -24.24
C LEU A 80 -12.60 -7.26 -24.65
N PRO A 81 -11.98 -8.42 -24.79
CA PRO A 81 -12.73 -9.67 -24.88
C PRO A 81 -13.59 -9.87 -23.64
N LYS A 82 -14.63 -10.70 -23.75
CA LYS A 82 -15.44 -11.04 -22.58
C LYS A 82 -14.55 -11.69 -21.52
N PRO A 83 -14.48 -11.14 -20.30
CA PRO A 83 -13.66 -11.73 -19.25
C PRO A 83 -14.36 -12.94 -18.62
N ASP A 84 -13.58 -13.92 -18.19
CA ASP A 84 -14.06 -15.04 -17.38
C ASP A 84 -14.39 -14.55 -15.96
N ILE A 85 -13.58 -13.64 -15.42
CA ILE A 85 -13.71 -13.07 -14.08
C ILE A 85 -13.39 -11.57 -14.12
N ILE A 86 -14.10 -10.79 -13.32
CA ILE A 86 -13.77 -9.39 -13.07
C ILE A 86 -13.18 -9.26 -11.68
N HIS A 87 -11.95 -8.73 -11.58
CA HIS A 87 -11.31 -8.43 -10.31
C HIS A 87 -11.34 -6.93 -10.03
N VAL A 88 -12.01 -6.53 -8.97
CA VAL A 88 -12.17 -5.13 -8.55
C VAL A 88 -11.20 -4.82 -7.43
N HIS A 89 -10.34 -3.85 -7.63
CA HIS A 89 -9.54 -3.28 -6.56
C HIS A 89 -10.16 -1.98 -6.07
N VAL A 90 -10.32 -1.85 -4.75
CA VAL A 90 -11.00 -0.71 -4.08
C VAL A 90 -12.49 -0.64 -4.41
N LEU A 91 -13.27 -1.10 -3.47
CA LEU A 91 -14.69 -1.48 -3.58
C LEU A 91 -15.67 -0.39 -4.06
N THR A 92 -15.37 0.90 -4.01
CA THR A 92 -16.37 1.97 -4.15
C THR A 92 -17.24 1.89 -5.43
N ARG A 93 -16.91 2.69 -6.45
CA ARG A 93 -17.73 2.80 -7.68
C ARG A 93 -17.53 1.63 -8.64
N LEU A 94 -16.32 1.03 -8.62
CA LEU A 94 -15.98 -0.09 -9.50
C LEU A 94 -16.76 -1.35 -9.14
N GLY A 95 -17.04 -1.58 -7.87
CA GLY A 95 -17.86 -2.72 -7.44
C GLY A 95 -19.28 -2.71 -8.03
N LEU A 96 -19.88 -1.52 -8.22
CA LEU A 96 -21.18 -1.41 -8.87
C LEU A 96 -21.11 -1.81 -10.35
N ILE A 97 -20.00 -1.52 -11.03
CA ILE A 97 -19.80 -1.90 -12.42
C ILE A 97 -19.66 -3.42 -12.53
N ALA A 98 -18.87 -4.03 -11.66
CA ALA A 98 -18.69 -5.48 -11.65
C ALA A 98 -20.00 -6.21 -11.30
N TRP A 99 -20.73 -5.72 -10.30
CA TRP A 99 -22.05 -6.27 -9.96
C TRP A 99 -23.04 -6.17 -11.13
N TRP A 100 -23.07 -5.02 -11.85
CA TRP A 100 -23.90 -4.87 -13.05
C TRP A 100 -23.48 -5.86 -14.17
N GLN A 101 -22.18 -6.07 -14.39
CA GLN A 101 -21.67 -7.07 -15.35
C GLN A 101 -22.10 -8.49 -14.98
N LYS A 102 -22.11 -8.83 -13.69
CA LYS A 102 -22.63 -10.12 -13.22
C LYS A 102 -24.11 -10.29 -13.54
N ILE A 103 -24.93 -9.25 -13.31
CA ILE A 103 -26.37 -9.31 -13.58
C ILE A 103 -26.66 -9.46 -15.09
N VAL A 104 -25.96 -8.70 -15.93
CA VAL A 104 -26.28 -8.61 -17.38
C VAL A 104 -25.60 -9.72 -18.18
N HIS A 105 -24.37 -10.10 -17.81
CA HIS A 105 -23.54 -11.01 -18.61
C HIS A 105 -23.19 -12.31 -17.88
N GLY A 106 -23.61 -12.47 -16.64
CA GLY A 106 -23.28 -13.63 -15.81
C GLY A 106 -21.82 -13.72 -15.37
N THR A 107 -21.01 -12.69 -15.64
CA THR A 107 -19.58 -12.72 -15.33
C THR A 107 -19.36 -12.63 -13.82
N PRO A 108 -18.71 -13.62 -13.16
CA PRO A 108 -18.40 -13.56 -11.75
C PRO A 108 -17.40 -12.44 -11.45
N TYR A 109 -17.42 -11.93 -10.22
CA TYR A 109 -16.45 -10.93 -9.81
C TYR A 109 -15.96 -11.16 -8.39
N ILE A 110 -14.73 -10.75 -8.16
CA ILE A 110 -14.10 -10.69 -6.85
C ILE A 110 -13.69 -9.25 -6.53
N ILE A 111 -13.48 -9.00 -5.25
CA ILE A 111 -13.12 -7.68 -4.72
C ILE A 111 -11.85 -7.84 -3.90
N THR A 112 -10.83 -7.00 -4.15
CA THR A 112 -9.72 -6.80 -3.21
C THR A 112 -9.80 -5.41 -2.61
N GLU A 113 -9.89 -5.34 -1.27
CA GLU A 113 -9.90 -4.06 -0.56
C GLU A 113 -8.53 -3.77 0.07
N HIS A 114 -8.10 -2.52 -0.06
CA HIS A 114 -6.81 -2.03 0.40
C HIS A 114 -6.92 -0.86 1.38
N TRP A 115 -8.08 -0.19 1.41
CA TRP A 115 -8.21 1.08 2.09
C TRP A 115 -8.52 0.92 3.57
N SER A 116 -7.84 1.74 4.36
CA SER A 116 -8.03 1.86 5.82
C SER A 116 -9.38 2.43 6.25
N ARG A 117 -10.25 2.86 5.32
CA ARG A 117 -11.53 3.52 5.67
C ARG A 117 -12.47 2.69 6.54
N TYR A 118 -12.31 1.39 6.55
CA TYR A 118 -13.13 0.47 7.37
C TYR A 118 -12.54 0.25 8.75
N LEU A 119 -11.25 0.58 8.95
CA LEU A 119 -10.58 0.47 10.24
C LEU A 119 -11.15 1.47 11.26
N PRO A 120 -11.08 1.17 12.56
CA PRO A 120 -11.52 2.08 13.62
C PRO A 120 -10.91 3.48 13.45
N GLY A 121 -11.70 4.51 13.76
CA GLY A 121 -11.27 5.91 13.63
C GLY A 121 -11.38 6.51 12.24
N ASN A 122 -11.73 5.72 11.21
CA ASN A 122 -11.94 6.18 9.84
C ASN A 122 -13.42 6.25 9.46
N ASP A 123 -13.74 7.05 8.43
CA ASP A 123 -15.14 7.33 8.05
C ASP A 123 -15.64 6.40 6.95
N PHE A 124 -16.46 5.44 7.35
CA PHE A 124 -17.34 4.69 6.46
C PHE A 124 -18.79 5.04 6.77
N SER A 125 -19.27 6.17 6.27
CA SER A 125 -20.59 6.75 6.56
C SER A 125 -21.46 6.91 5.31
N GLY A 126 -22.73 7.28 5.51
CA GLY A 126 -23.74 7.51 4.48
C GLY A 126 -24.59 6.26 4.19
N PHE A 127 -25.92 6.39 4.39
CA PHE A 127 -26.87 5.27 4.26
C PHE A 127 -26.83 4.60 2.88
N LEU A 128 -26.97 5.39 1.81
CA LEU A 128 -26.97 4.87 0.42
C LEU A 128 -25.65 4.17 0.08
N ARG A 129 -24.53 4.77 0.49
CA ARG A 129 -23.20 4.19 0.28
C ARG A 129 -23.05 2.85 1.00
N LYS A 130 -23.44 2.77 2.28
CA LYS A 130 -23.40 1.52 3.06
C LYS A 130 -24.28 0.46 2.43
N TRP A 131 -25.50 0.81 2.04
CA TRP A 131 -26.43 -0.11 1.41
C TRP A 131 -25.89 -0.67 0.08
N LEU A 132 -25.44 0.21 -0.83
CA LEU A 132 -24.85 -0.23 -2.10
C LEU A 132 -23.60 -1.09 -1.90
N THR A 133 -22.73 -0.70 -0.97
CA THR A 133 -21.52 -1.48 -0.66
C THR A 133 -21.87 -2.87 -0.13
N LYS A 134 -22.86 -2.98 0.78
CA LYS A 134 -23.37 -4.28 1.27
C LYS A 134 -23.89 -5.15 0.13
N MET A 135 -24.65 -4.58 -0.80
CA MET A 135 -25.19 -5.31 -1.95
C MET A 135 -24.06 -5.83 -2.84
N VAL A 136 -23.07 -5.02 -3.14
CA VAL A 136 -21.92 -5.40 -3.97
C VAL A 136 -21.10 -6.49 -3.29
N VAL A 137 -20.77 -6.33 -2.00
CA VAL A 137 -20.00 -7.32 -1.23
C VAL A 137 -20.73 -8.65 -1.14
N LYS A 138 -22.02 -8.64 -0.80
CA LYS A 138 -22.84 -9.85 -0.68
C LYS A 138 -22.90 -10.67 -1.99
N ASN A 139 -22.92 -10.00 -3.15
CA ASN A 139 -23.05 -10.65 -4.45
C ASN A 139 -21.69 -10.98 -5.12
N ALA A 140 -20.56 -10.58 -4.52
CA ALA A 140 -19.24 -10.99 -4.98
C ALA A 140 -19.05 -12.50 -4.81
N SER A 141 -18.30 -13.12 -5.73
CA SER A 141 -17.94 -14.55 -5.63
C SER A 141 -16.92 -14.79 -4.52
N ALA A 142 -16.04 -13.80 -4.30
CA ALA A 142 -15.13 -13.73 -3.15
C ALA A 142 -14.82 -12.27 -2.81
N VAL A 143 -14.48 -12.03 -1.55
CA VAL A 143 -13.94 -10.76 -1.07
C VAL A 143 -12.56 -11.03 -0.51
N THR A 144 -11.56 -10.33 -1.03
CA THR A 144 -10.21 -10.44 -0.53
C THR A 144 -9.79 -9.14 0.16
N THR A 145 -9.00 -9.26 1.21
CA THR A 145 -8.42 -8.14 1.94
C THR A 145 -6.93 -8.37 2.13
N VAL A 146 -6.19 -7.29 2.26
CA VAL A 146 -4.73 -7.40 2.41
C VAL A 146 -4.28 -7.84 3.79
N THR A 147 -5.18 -7.78 4.79
CA THR A 147 -4.95 -8.19 6.19
C THR A 147 -6.23 -8.75 6.80
N ASP A 148 -6.08 -9.57 7.83
CA ASP A 148 -7.22 -10.14 8.55
C ASP A 148 -7.99 -9.05 9.32
N ILE A 149 -7.28 -8.10 9.94
CA ILE A 149 -7.92 -6.98 10.64
C ILE A 149 -8.80 -6.13 9.71
N LEU A 150 -8.41 -5.97 8.44
CA LEU A 150 -9.25 -5.28 7.45
C LEU A 150 -10.51 -6.10 7.13
N ALA A 151 -10.39 -7.43 7.00
CA ALA A 151 -11.53 -8.32 6.79
C ALA A 151 -12.53 -8.22 7.95
N GLN A 152 -12.04 -8.33 9.18
CA GLN A 152 -12.85 -8.18 10.39
C GLN A 152 -13.52 -6.81 10.46
N ALA A 153 -12.79 -5.72 10.19
CA ALA A 153 -13.35 -4.38 10.17
C ALA A 153 -14.47 -4.22 9.14
N MET A 154 -14.30 -4.77 7.93
CA MET A 154 -15.35 -4.77 6.90
C MET A 154 -16.58 -5.56 7.36
N GLN A 155 -16.39 -6.74 7.94
CA GLN A 155 -17.49 -7.57 8.46
C GLN A 155 -18.22 -6.87 9.60
N ASN A 156 -17.53 -6.18 10.51
CA ASN A 156 -18.12 -5.37 11.58
C ASN A 156 -18.98 -4.22 11.05
N HIS A 157 -18.70 -3.70 9.87
CA HIS A 157 -19.58 -2.77 9.14
C HIS A 157 -20.77 -3.47 8.44
N GLY A 158 -20.92 -4.77 8.61
CA GLY A 158 -21.99 -5.58 8.01
C GLY A 158 -21.77 -5.85 6.52
N LEU A 159 -20.51 -5.81 6.05
CA LEU A 159 -20.10 -6.20 4.70
C LEU A 159 -19.89 -7.72 4.69
N GLN A 160 -20.98 -8.48 4.63
CA GLN A 160 -20.97 -9.94 4.75
C GLN A 160 -20.80 -10.62 3.39
N ASN A 161 -19.91 -11.61 3.33
CA ASN A 161 -19.73 -12.54 2.23
C ASN A 161 -19.27 -13.89 2.80
N ASN A 162 -19.63 -15.00 2.20
CA ASN A 162 -19.27 -16.33 2.69
C ASN A 162 -17.82 -16.73 2.34
N ASN A 163 -17.17 -15.95 1.48
CA ASN A 163 -15.85 -16.27 0.96
C ASN A 163 -14.90 -15.05 1.14
N TYR A 164 -14.46 -14.83 2.37
CA TYR A 164 -13.41 -13.88 2.70
C TYR A 164 -12.04 -14.57 2.69
N ILE A 165 -11.08 -14.02 1.93
CA ILE A 165 -9.74 -14.59 1.78
C ILE A 165 -8.71 -13.48 1.96
N ILE A 166 -7.64 -13.75 2.68
CA ILE A 166 -6.53 -12.81 2.83
C ILE A 166 -5.59 -12.95 1.65
N VAL A 167 -5.44 -11.86 0.88
CA VAL A 167 -4.51 -11.75 -0.25
C VAL A 167 -3.63 -10.52 0.00
N PRO A 168 -2.41 -10.70 0.52
CA PRO A 168 -1.56 -9.58 0.91
C PRO A 168 -1.06 -8.78 -0.30
N ASN A 169 -0.60 -7.55 -0.05
CA ASN A 169 0.11 -6.78 -1.07
C ASN A 169 1.43 -7.45 -1.46
N VAL A 170 1.84 -7.21 -2.69
CA VAL A 170 3.04 -7.78 -3.29
C VAL A 170 4.25 -6.89 -3.05
N VAL A 171 5.38 -7.51 -2.73
CA VAL A 171 6.69 -6.87 -2.73
C VAL A 171 7.54 -7.41 -3.88
N ASN A 172 8.16 -6.50 -4.61
CA ASN A 172 9.11 -6.87 -5.65
C ASN A 172 10.45 -7.30 -5.05
N ILE A 173 10.53 -8.57 -4.68
CA ILE A 173 11.74 -9.17 -4.06
C ILE A 173 12.95 -9.18 -5.00
N ASN A 174 12.77 -9.02 -6.30
CA ASN A 174 13.87 -8.94 -7.26
C ASN A 174 14.52 -7.56 -7.27
N MET A 175 13.75 -6.55 -6.90
CA MET A 175 14.19 -5.17 -6.79
C MET A 175 14.72 -4.85 -5.39
N PHE A 176 13.92 -5.12 -4.35
CA PHE A 176 14.32 -4.92 -2.95
C PHE A 176 15.17 -6.09 -2.49
N LYS A 177 16.46 -5.84 -2.25
CA LYS A 177 17.45 -6.85 -1.83
C LYS A 177 18.38 -6.27 -0.79
N PRO A 178 18.89 -7.09 0.13
CA PRO A 178 19.97 -6.68 1.01
C PRO A 178 21.21 -6.29 0.19
N ILE A 179 21.89 -5.25 0.63
CA ILE A 179 23.23 -4.89 0.16
C ILE A 179 24.17 -4.85 1.35
N GLU A 180 25.43 -5.21 1.12
CA GLU A 180 26.46 -5.03 2.13
C GLU A 180 26.79 -3.55 2.25
N HIS A 181 26.69 -3.01 3.45
CA HIS A 181 27.05 -1.64 3.77
C HIS A 181 27.60 -1.56 5.19
N HIS A 182 28.30 -0.50 5.47
CA HIS A 182 28.78 -0.19 6.82
C HIS A 182 28.61 1.31 7.06
N ASN A 183 27.79 1.64 8.04
CA ASN A 183 27.61 3.02 8.48
C ASN A 183 28.44 3.27 9.75
N SER A 184 29.27 4.29 9.74
CA SER A 184 30.05 4.71 10.94
C SER A 184 29.12 5.23 12.06
N ILE A 185 28.01 5.83 11.68
CA ILE A 185 26.91 6.24 12.57
C ILE A 185 25.65 5.52 12.08
N PRO A 186 24.91 4.83 12.95
CA PRO A 186 23.73 4.09 12.55
C PRO A 186 22.70 4.93 11.78
N LYS A 187 22.21 4.41 10.67
CA LYS A 187 21.29 5.09 9.75
C LYS A 187 19.86 4.55 9.91
N ILE A 188 18.98 5.42 10.37
CA ILE A 188 17.54 5.19 10.47
C ILE A 188 16.88 5.62 9.17
N VAL A 189 15.97 4.80 8.63
CA VAL A 189 15.21 5.17 7.44
C VAL A 189 13.72 5.25 7.78
N HIS A 190 13.06 6.30 7.30
CA HIS A 190 11.61 6.46 7.33
C HIS A 190 11.09 6.68 5.93
N VAL A 191 10.11 5.87 5.51
CA VAL A 191 9.47 5.97 4.19
C VAL A 191 7.96 6.11 4.36
N SER A 192 7.39 7.23 3.91
CA SER A 192 5.93 7.40 3.95
C SER A 192 5.43 8.47 2.98
N CYS A 193 4.11 8.52 2.76
CA CYS A 193 3.47 9.76 2.32
C CYS A 193 3.42 10.73 3.51
N PHE A 194 3.79 11.99 3.30
CA PHE A 194 3.84 13.00 4.36
C PHE A 194 2.43 13.56 4.64
N GLU A 195 1.57 12.70 5.17
CA GLU A 195 0.29 13.04 5.80
C GLU A 195 0.42 12.78 7.30
N ASN A 196 0.72 13.80 8.09
CA ASN A 196 1.08 13.65 9.49
C ASN A 196 -0.04 13.05 10.34
N LYS A 197 -1.31 13.31 9.97
CA LYS A 197 -2.47 12.71 10.61
C LYS A 197 -2.41 11.17 10.61
N SER A 198 -1.95 10.58 9.52
CA SER A 198 -1.86 9.13 9.36
C SER A 198 -0.51 8.57 9.77
N LYS A 199 0.59 9.28 9.47
CA LYS A 199 1.95 8.78 9.63
C LYS A 199 2.64 9.24 10.90
N ASN A 200 2.08 10.27 11.57
CA ASN A 200 2.62 10.80 12.83
C ASN A 200 4.14 11.07 12.80
N ILE A 201 4.60 11.71 11.70
CA ILE A 201 6.02 11.95 11.49
C ILE A 201 6.57 12.94 12.53
N THR A 202 5.74 13.86 13.00
CA THR A 202 6.10 14.75 14.12
C THR A 202 6.38 13.96 15.41
N GLY A 203 5.65 12.88 15.68
CA GLY A 203 5.91 11.99 16.81
C GLY A 203 7.25 11.24 16.66
N LEU A 204 7.65 10.89 15.43
CA LEU A 204 8.99 10.35 15.18
C LEU A 204 10.08 11.42 15.46
N ILE A 205 9.86 12.66 15.02
CA ILE A 205 10.79 13.77 15.30
C ILE A 205 10.89 14.02 16.83
N ASP A 206 9.78 13.91 17.57
CA ASP A 206 9.79 14.00 19.04
C ASP A 206 10.65 12.88 19.65
N ALA A 207 10.51 11.64 19.16
CA ALA A 207 11.33 10.52 19.59
C ALA A 207 12.83 10.75 19.29
N LEU A 208 13.17 11.30 18.13
CA LEU A 208 14.55 11.69 17.78
C LEU A 208 15.09 12.76 18.74
N CYS A 209 14.29 13.77 19.13
CA CYS A 209 14.69 14.75 20.15
C CYS A 209 15.03 14.09 21.50
N ILE A 210 14.28 13.05 21.89
CA ILE A 210 14.56 12.30 23.12
C ILE A 210 15.91 11.57 23.01
N LEU A 211 16.22 10.96 21.86
CA LEU A 211 17.52 10.31 21.62
C LEU A 211 18.67 11.31 21.70
N GLU A 212 18.54 12.51 21.09
CA GLU A 212 19.54 13.57 21.17
C GLU A 212 19.76 14.03 22.62
N ASN A 213 18.70 14.14 23.43
CA ASN A 213 18.83 14.50 24.85
C ASN A 213 19.53 13.41 25.68
N LYS A 214 19.50 12.16 25.20
CA LYS A 214 20.28 11.03 25.76
C LYS A 214 21.71 10.94 25.20
N ASN A 215 22.14 11.87 24.32
CA ASN A 215 23.43 11.89 23.61
C ASN A 215 23.67 10.61 22.79
N ILE A 216 22.64 10.12 22.11
CA ILE A 216 22.71 8.94 21.24
C ILE A 216 22.91 9.43 19.80
N ASP A 217 23.98 8.96 19.16
CA ASP A 217 24.31 9.30 17.78
C ASP A 217 23.48 8.45 16.80
N TYR A 218 22.94 9.12 15.78
CA TYR A 218 22.21 8.50 14.67
C TYR A 218 22.25 9.41 13.44
N GLN A 219 21.97 8.83 12.28
CA GLN A 219 21.53 9.54 11.08
C GLN A 219 20.09 9.14 10.79
N CYS A 220 19.26 10.05 10.29
CA CYS A 220 17.88 9.74 9.91
C CYS A 220 17.55 10.31 8.53
N VAL A 221 17.06 9.44 7.65
CA VAL A 221 16.61 9.80 6.31
C VAL A 221 15.11 9.65 6.20
N PHE A 222 14.46 10.74 5.83
CA PHE A 222 13.03 10.81 5.57
C PHE A 222 12.78 10.78 4.06
N ILE A 223 12.14 9.71 3.58
CA ILE A 223 11.86 9.48 2.16
C ILE A 223 10.36 9.65 1.91
N GLY A 224 10.00 10.46 0.93
CA GLY A 224 8.63 10.70 0.52
C GLY A 224 8.27 12.17 0.46
N ASP A 225 7.00 12.42 0.14
CA ASP A 225 6.41 13.76 0.02
C ASP A 225 4.91 13.68 0.35
N GLY A 226 4.27 14.82 0.57
CA GLY A 226 2.84 14.89 0.86
C GLY A 226 2.40 16.26 1.33
N ILE A 227 1.12 16.35 1.73
CA ILE A 227 0.48 17.62 2.08
C ILE A 227 1.14 18.32 3.28
N ASP A 228 1.79 17.56 4.16
CA ASP A 228 2.43 18.08 5.38
C ASP A 228 3.95 18.11 5.28
N PHE A 229 4.55 17.91 4.08
CA PHE A 229 6.00 17.82 3.90
C PHE A 229 6.75 19.04 4.48
N GLU A 230 6.37 20.25 4.07
CA GLU A 230 7.00 21.48 4.53
C GLU A 230 6.78 21.70 6.04
N MET A 231 5.60 21.39 6.55
CA MET A 231 5.30 21.47 7.99
C MET A 231 6.19 20.52 8.80
N VAL A 232 6.35 19.28 8.34
CA VAL A 232 7.21 18.28 9.00
C VAL A 232 8.67 18.70 8.95
N LYS A 233 9.15 19.21 7.82
CA LYS A 233 10.50 19.74 7.65
C LYS A 233 10.76 20.94 8.57
N ASP A 234 9.80 21.85 8.68
CA ASP A 234 9.90 22.94 9.66
C ASP A 234 9.92 22.44 11.10
N TYR A 235 9.07 21.46 11.41
CA TYR A 235 9.02 20.87 12.74
C TYR A 235 10.34 20.19 13.13
N SER A 236 11.06 19.63 12.17
CA SER A 236 12.38 18.99 12.41
C SER A 236 13.49 19.98 12.84
N LYS A 237 13.29 21.29 12.62
CA LYS A 237 14.28 22.32 13.02
C LYS A 237 14.54 22.39 14.52
N LYS A 238 13.68 21.79 15.34
CA LYS A 238 13.90 21.68 16.79
C LYS A 238 14.97 20.66 17.19
N LEU A 239 15.36 19.74 16.28
CA LEU A 239 16.46 18.82 16.49
C LEU A 239 17.78 19.61 16.55
N LYS A 240 18.67 19.21 17.48
CA LYS A 240 19.96 19.90 17.72
C LYS A 240 20.93 19.63 16.58
N HIS A 241 20.94 18.38 16.07
CA HIS A 241 21.91 17.92 15.07
C HIS A 241 21.31 17.86 13.68
N GLN A 242 21.02 19.02 13.09
CA GLN A 242 20.39 19.14 11.77
C GLN A 242 21.17 18.41 10.66
N GLY A 243 22.49 18.30 10.76
CA GLY A 243 23.34 17.59 9.80
C GLY A 243 23.09 16.07 9.75
N ASN A 244 22.46 15.53 10.78
CA ASN A 244 22.11 14.11 10.86
C ASN A 244 20.75 13.79 10.20
N ILE A 245 20.01 14.80 9.78
CA ILE A 245 18.66 14.66 9.22
C ILE A 245 18.64 15.02 7.75
N ARG A 246 18.12 14.13 6.93
CA ARG A 246 17.99 14.37 5.49
C ARG A 246 16.58 14.06 5.01
N PHE A 247 15.99 14.98 4.25
CA PHE A 247 14.72 14.82 3.54
C PHE A 247 15.03 14.67 2.05
N THR A 248 14.63 13.56 1.44
CA THR A 248 14.95 13.27 0.04
C THR A 248 13.88 13.73 -0.93
N GLY A 249 12.65 13.97 -0.45
CA GLY A 249 11.47 13.99 -1.31
C GLY A 249 11.11 12.59 -1.78
N VAL A 250 10.33 12.51 -2.86
CA VAL A 250 9.91 11.22 -3.45
C VAL A 250 11.10 10.56 -4.13
N LEU A 251 11.39 9.34 -3.72
CA LEU A 251 12.28 8.43 -4.45
C LEU A 251 11.46 7.27 -5.04
N GLU A 252 11.81 6.85 -6.24
CA GLU A 252 11.15 5.75 -6.94
C GLU A 252 12.19 4.81 -7.58
N GLY A 253 11.75 3.60 -7.88
CA GLY A 253 12.61 2.65 -8.59
C GLY A 253 13.88 2.31 -7.80
N GLN A 254 15.02 2.31 -8.48
CA GLN A 254 16.30 1.92 -7.89
C GLN A 254 16.77 2.91 -6.83
N ASP A 255 16.51 4.21 -6.99
CA ASP A 255 16.91 5.25 -6.01
C ASP A 255 16.26 5.01 -4.63
N LEU A 256 14.99 4.57 -4.60
CA LEU A 256 14.33 4.19 -3.36
C LEU A 256 14.97 2.95 -2.73
N VAL A 257 15.31 1.96 -3.55
CA VAL A 257 15.94 0.72 -3.07
C VAL A 257 17.32 1.01 -2.49
N ASP A 258 18.14 1.78 -3.19
CA ASP A 258 19.51 2.11 -2.77
C ASP A 258 19.50 2.87 -1.45
N GLU A 259 18.58 3.83 -1.32
CA GLU A 259 18.45 4.58 -0.08
C GLU A 259 17.95 3.73 1.10
N LEU A 260 16.94 2.90 0.85
CA LEU A 260 16.39 2.00 1.88
C LEU A 260 17.40 0.93 2.28
N ALA A 261 18.03 0.25 1.31
CA ALA A 261 18.93 -0.86 1.57
C ALA A 261 20.24 -0.46 2.29
N THR A 262 20.61 0.82 2.26
CA THR A 262 21.75 1.37 3.05
C THR A 262 21.37 1.79 4.46
N GLY A 263 20.13 1.59 4.89
CA GLY A 263 19.70 1.79 6.28
C GLY A 263 20.14 0.64 7.19
N ASP A 264 20.24 0.90 8.46
CA ASP A 264 20.49 -0.13 9.49
C ASP A 264 19.18 -0.66 10.07
N PHE A 265 18.16 0.17 10.16
CA PHE A 265 16.79 -0.22 10.47
C PHE A 265 15.78 0.84 10.00
N MET A 266 14.52 0.43 9.89
CA MET A 266 13.43 1.31 9.49
C MET A 266 12.53 1.66 10.67
N VAL A 267 12.02 2.90 10.70
CA VAL A 267 11.03 3.35 11.70
C VAL A 267 9.74 3.78 11.00
N LEU A 268 8.60 3.29 11.49
CA LEU A 268 7.27 3.69 11.03
C LEU A 268 6.39 4.04 12.23
N SER A 269 6.08 5.32 12.40
CA SER A 269 5.36 5.89 13.55
C SER A 269 3.85 6.07 13.36
N SER A 270 3.26 5.39 12.39
CA SER A 270 1.90 5.61 11.91
C SER A 270 0.83 5.51 13.01
N ASN A 271 -0.20 6.35 12.90
CA ASN A 271 -1.41 6.28 13.72
C ASN A 271 -2.39 5.20 13.23
N TYR A 272 -2.35 4.88 11.94
CA TYR A 272 -3.11 3.78 11.34
C TYR A 272 -2.44 3.30 10.05
N GLU A 273 -2.51 2.00 9.82
CA GLU A 273 -2.02 1.30 8.63
C GLU A 273 -2.97 0.18 8.23
N THR A 274 -3.08 -0.08 6.94
CA THR A 274 -3.79 -1.27 6.48
C THR A 274 -2.89 -2.49 6.56
N GLN A 275 -1.69 -2.42 5.98
CA GLN A 275 -0.69 -3.50 6.01
C GLN A 275 0.73 -3.00 6.28
N GLY A 276 1.08 -1.75 5.89
CA GLY A 276 2.44 -1.24 6.04
C GLY A 276 3.41 -1.85 5.01
N VAL A 277 3.11 -1.71 3.72
CA VAL A 277 3.91 -2.30 2.62
C VAL A 277 5.39 -1.92 2.69
N VAL A 278 5.69 -0.69 3.15
CA VAL A 278 7.07 -0.21 3.30
C VAL A 278 7.88 -1.04 4.32
N LEU A 279 7.22 -1.63 5.34
CA LEU A 279 7.88 -2.56 6.27
C LEU A 279 8.25 -3.87 5.58
N LEU A 280 7.41 -4.35 4.67
CA LEU A 280 7.73 -5.54 3.86
C LEU A 280 8.89 -5.25 2.89
N GLU A 281 8.97 -4.04 2.35
CA GLU A 281 10.09 -3.58 1.52
C GLU A 281 11.39 -3.49 2.35
N ALA A 282 11.31 -3.00 3.60
CA ALA A 282 12.43 -3.01 4.54
C ALA A 282 12.91 -4.45 4.84
N PHE A 283 12.02 -5.37 5.17
CA PHE A 283 12.37 -6.78 5.36
C PHE A 283 12.98 -7.40 4.10
N ALA A 284 12.50 -7.03 2.91
CA ALA A 284 13.09 -7.50 1.66
C ALA A 284 14.53 -7.02 1.47
N CYS A 285 14.86 -5.83 1.97
CA CYS A 285 16.21 -5.28 2.04
C CYS A 285 17.02 -5.82 3.24
N GLY A 286 16.42 -6.64 4.11
CA GLY A 286 17.10 -7.21 5.27
C GLY A 286 17.16 -6.28 6.48
N LEU A 287 16.35 -5.23 6.53
CA LEU A 287 16.31 -4.29 7.64
C LEU A 287 15.29 -4.71 8.69
N PRO A 288 15.65 -4.78 9.99
CA PRO A 288 14.68 -4.85 11.07
C PRO A 288 13.91 -3.54 11.21
N VAL A 289 12.78 -3.57 11.92
CA VAL A 289 11.92 -2.40 12.01
C VAL A 289 11.54 -2.03 13.45
N VAL A 290 11.31 -0.74 13.69
CA VAL A 290 10.56 -0.25 14.85
C VAL A 290 9.27 0.34 14.32
N SER A 291 8.13 -0.12 14.82
CA SER A 291 6.86 0.36 14.32
C SER A 291 5.79 0.47 15.40
N THR A 292 4.79 1.28 15.14
CA THR A 292 3.60 1.34 15.98
C THR A 292 2.70 0.12 15.80
N ASN A 293 2.10 -0.34 16.88
CA ASN A 293 1.16 -1.47 16.92
C ASN A 293 -0.23 -1.02 16.46
N VAL A 294 -0.41 -0.81 15.14
CA VAL A 294 -1.67 -0.33 14.56
C VAL A 294 -2.07 -1.13 13.31
N GLY A 295 -3.38 -1.28 13.13
CA GLY A 295 -3.94 -1.94 11.94
C GLY A 295 -3.33 -3.31 11.68
N GLY A 296 -2.91 -3.58 10.44
CA GLY A 296 -2.32 -4.86 10.05
C GLY A 296 -0.83 -5.02 10.34
N ILE A 297 -0.17 -4.05 10.97
CA ILE A 297 1.27 -4.15 11.29
C ILE A 297 1.58 -5.36 12.18
N PRO A 298 0.80 -5.70 13.25
CA PRO A 298 1.06 -6.87 14.07
C PRO A 298 0.95 -8.23 13.34
N GLU A 299 0.34 -8.24 12.15
CA GLU A 299 0.28 -9.47 11.34
C GLU A 299 1.62 -9.76 10.63
N ILE A 300 2.52 -8.77 10.55
CA ILE A 300 3.80 -8.87 9.83
C ILE A 300 5.02 -8.58 10.71
N VAL A 301 4.89 -7.83 11.79
CA VAL A 301 5.98 -7.50 12.72
C VAL A 301 5.83 -8.29 14.02
N ASN A 302 6.93 -8.92 14.44
CA ASN A 302 7.05 -9.66 15.70
C ASN A 302 8.50 -9.55 16.24
N GLU A 303 8.77 -10.14 17.38
CA GLU A 303 10.08 -10.06 18.05
C GLU A 303 11.27 -10.56 17.21
N SER A 304 11.04 -11.43 16.21
CA SER A 304 12.12 -11.92 15.34
C SER A 304 12.52 -10.96 14.22
N ASN A 305 11.73 -9.91 13.98
CA ASN A 305 11.96 -8.99 12.86
C ASN A 305 11.80 -7.51 13.22
N GLY A 306 11.39 -7.18 14.45
CA GLY A 306 11.25 -5.79 14.85
C GLY A 306 10.68 -5.58 16.25
N ILE A 307 10.44 -4.32 16.59
CA ILE A 307 9.88 -3.89 17.89
C ILE A 307 8.58 -3.13 17.63
N LEU A 308 7.51 -3.51 18.32
CA LEU A 308 6.23 -2.83 18.29
C LEU A 308 6.02 -1.95 19.53
N VAL A 309 5.54 -0.72 19.31
CA VAL A 309 5.23 0.23 20.36
C VAL A 309 3.80 0.76 20.23
N PRO A 310 3.17 1.27 21.30
CA PRO A 310 1.89 1.96 21.19
C PRO A 310 1.97 3.17 20.24
N PRO A 311 0.90 3.49 19.49
CA PRO A 311 0.86 4.72 18.69
C PRO A 311 0.80 5.95 19.60
N GLN A 312 1.24 7.11 19.08
CA GLN A 312 1.21 8.41 19.74
C GLN A 312 1.98 8.46 21.07
N ASP A 313 2.99 7.64 21.24
CA ASP A 313 3.87 7.58 22.40
C ASP A 313 5.34 7.77 21.95
N PRO A 314 5.83 9.02 21.84
CA PRO A 314 7.19 9.29 21.39
C PRO A 314 8.26 8.81 22.37
N GLU A 315 7.93 8.67 23.68
CA GLU A 315 8.87 8.15 24.68
C GLU A 315 9.13 6.67 24.44
N LYS A 316 8.05 5.86 24.30
CA LYS A 316 8.19 4.43 23.97
C LYS A 316 8.80 4.20 22.60
N LEU A 317 8.52 5.08 21.63
CA LEU A 317 9.15 5.01 20.32
C LEU A 317 10.66 5.27 20.43
N ALA A 318 11.09 6.29 21.21
CA ALA A 318 12.49 6.58 21.47
C ALA A 318 13.21 5.43 22.19
N ASP A 319 12.59 4.82 23.19
CA ASP A 319 13.15 3.68 23.92
C ASP A 319 13.32 2.46 23.00
N ALA A 320 12.34 2.17 22.15
CA ALA A 320 12.44 1.11 21.15
C ALA A 320 13.52 1.40 20.11
N MET A 321 13.64 2.64 19.63
CA MET A 321 14.69 3.07 18.72
C MET A 321 16.08 2.95 19.39
N GLN A 322 16.22 3.34 20.65
CA GLN A 322 17.44 3.17 21.43
C GLN A 322 17.83 1.69 21.55
N THR A 323 16.88 0.83 21.84
CA THR A 323 17.08 -0.62 21.87
C THR A 323 17.52 -1.14 20.50
N MET A 324 16.84 -0.72 19.44
CA MET A 324 17.18 -1.12 18.07
C MET A 324 18.58 -0.66 17.67
N LEU A 325 19.00 0.58 18.00
CA LEU A 325 20.35 1.08 17.77
C LEU A 325 21.44 0.21 18.41
N GLN A 326 21.12 -0.46 19.52
CA GLN A 326 22.04 -1.38 20.19
C GLN A 326 21.99 -2.80 19.65
N THR A 327 20.91 -3.19 18.96
CA THR A 327 20.61 -4.60 18.66
C THR A 327 20.37 -4.89 17.17
N TYR A 328 20.30 -3.90 16.28
CA TYR A 328 20.00 -4.12 14.86
C TYR A 328 20.93 -5.13 14.19
N GLN A 329 22.20 -5.19 14.61
CA GLN A 329 23.19 -6.13 14.09
C GLN A 329 22.90 -7.60 14.47
N ASN A 330 22.05 -7.86 15.45
CA ASN A 330 21.62 -9.20 15.83
C ASN A 330 20.58 -9.80 14.88
N TYR A 331 19.99 -8.96 14.03
CA TYR A 331 19.02 -9.40 13.01
C TYR A 331 19.74 -9.88 11.76
N ASN A 332 19.42 -11.10 11.34
CA ASN A 332 20.01 -11.66 10.13
C ASN A 332 19.19 -11.22 8.89
N ALA A 333 19.82 -10.47 7.99
CA ALA A 333 19.18 -9.91 6.81
C ALA A 333 18.52 -10.97 5.89
N ASN A 334 19.17 -12.13 5.73
CA ASN A 334 18.61 -13.24 4.94
C ASN A 334 17.38 -13.85 5.61
N THR A 335 17.38 -13.96 6.95
CA THR A 335 16.22 -14.46 7.71
C THR A 335 15.04 -13.53 7.56
N LEU A 336 15.24 -12.21 7.73
CA LEU A 336 14.22 -11.18 7.52
C LEU A 336 13.63 -11.27 6.11
N ARG A 337 14.48 -11.30 5.10
CA ARG A 337 14.07 -11.43 3.70
C ARG A 337 13.29 -12.72 3.45
N ASN A 338 13.77 -13.86 3.91
CA ASN A 338 13.14 -15.16 3.68
C ASN A 338 11.76 -15.27 4.35
N SER A 339 11.53 -14.52 5.44
CA SER A 339 10.23 -14.48 6.13
C SER A 339 9.11 -13.95 5.25
N ILE A 340 9.43 -13.00 4.34
CA ILE A 340 8.43 -12.36 3.49
C ILE A 340 8.29 -12.97 2.10
N ILE A 341 9.34 -13.60 1.56
CA ILE A 341 9.31 -14.17 0.20
C ILE A 341 8.16 -15.16 0.03
N LYS A 342 7.98 -16.04 1.01
CA LYS A 342 6.96 -17.12 0.95
C LYS A 342 5.51 -16.62 0.90
N LYS A 343 5.25 -15.40 1.35
CA LYS A 343 3.87 -14.86 1.44
C LYS A 343 3.61 -13.68 0.52
N PHE A 344 4.64 -12.86 0.25
CA PHE A 344 4.48 -11.54 -0.34
C PHE A 344 5.18 -11.38 -1.70
N SER A 345 5.84 -12.42 -2.22
CA SER A 345 6.43 -12.37 -3.56
C SER A 345 5.37 -12.39 -4.65
N ASN A 346 5.74 -11.94 -5.86
CA ASN A 346 4.88 -12.02 -7.04
C ASN A 346 4.38 -13.45 -7.29
N GLU A 347 5.26 -14.44 -7.13
CA GLU A 347 4.93 -15.85 -7.35
C GLU A 347 3.92 -16.36 -6.34
N SER A 348 4.13 -16.06 -5.05
CA SER A 348 3.25 -16.53 -3.98
C SER A 348 1.86 -15.91 -4.06
N VAL A 349 1.78 -14.60 -4.22
CA VAL A 349 0.50 -13.90 -4.34
C VAL A 349 -0.18 -14.21 -5.67
N GLY A 350 0.58 -14.31 -6.76
CA GLY A 350 0.06 -14.70 -8.07
C GLY A 350 -0.54 -16.10 -8.07
N LYS A 351 0.12 -17.06 -7.42
CA LYS A 351 -0.42 -18.42 -7.24
C LYS A 351 -1.71 -18.41 -6.42
N LEU A 352 -1.74 -17.68 -5.31
CA LEU A 352 -2.92 -17.54 -4.46
C LEU A 352 -4.11 -16.94 -5.26
N LEU A 353 -3.87 -15.88 -6.03
CA LEU A 353 -4.89 -15.28 -6.90
C LEU A 353 -5.38 -16.27 -7.97
N ASN A 354 -4.48 -17.01 -8.62
CA ASN A 354 -4.83 -18.02 -9.60
C ASN A 354 -5.69 -19.15 -8.99
N ASP A 355 -5.36 -19.59 -7.78
CA ASP A 355 -6.13 -20.62 -7.09
C ASP A 355 -7.53 -20.11 -6.72
N ILE A 356 -7.66 -18.83 -6.31
CA ILE A 356 -8.95 -18.19 -6.11
C ILE A 356 -9.74 -18.15 -7.42
N TYR A 357 -9.14 -17.71 -8.53
CA TYR A 357 -9.83 -17.60 -9.83
C TYR A 357 -10.32 -18.94 -10.35
N LYS A 358 -9.59 -20.03 -10.13
CA LYS A 358 -9.98 -21.38 -10.57
C LYS A 358 -11.10 -22.01 -9.77
N ASN A 359 -11.34 -21.53 -8.55
CA ASN A 359 -12.36 -22.08 -7.65
C ASN A 359 -13.67 -21.27 -7.65
N LEU A 360 -13.83 -20.34 -8.58
CA LEU A 360 -15.04 -19.54 -8.78
C LEU A 360 -15.90 -20.05 -9.92
#